data_09dd6508fcd226df710de26ef384cc3d
#
_entry.id   09dd6508fcd226df710de26ef384cc3d
#
_cell.length_a   1.000
_cell.length_b   1.000
_cell.length_c   1.000
_cell.angle_alpha   90.00
_cell.angle_beta   90.00
_cell.angle_gamma   90.00
#
_symmetry.space_group_name_H-M   'P 1'
#
loop_
_entity.id
_entity.type
_entity.pdbx_description
1 polymer ?
#
loop_
_entity_poly.entity_id
_entity_poly.type
_entity_poly.pdbx_seq_one_letter_code
_entity_poly.pdbx_strand_id
1 'polypeptide(L)'
;QGLDIEGCINEAVERTVSHLAYQPIETGSYRVCFKPEAFLSLMGAFSSMFNARSVLDGVSLSNRDSIGDQIAVPFLSLHDNGLHPGHVSASAFDGEGTPTRRLCLINGGELSSFLHSEATARAFGVQPTGHAGLGAKVSVGPDWFEISTKEGLSSGTTLDHRTEREPFVLIEDLSALHAGVKATQ
;
A
#
# COMPACT_ATOMS: atom_id res chain seq x y z
N GLN A 1 26.22 -4.22 4.00
CA GLN A 1 25.94 -5.30 3.04
C GLN A 1 26.11 -4.71 1.66
N GLY A 2 27.00 -5.33 0.83
CA GLY A 2 27.15 -4.92 -0.57
C GLY A 2 25.89 -5.27 -1.38
N LEU A 3 25.65 -4.51 -2.45
CA LEU A 3 24.59 -4.83 -3.42
C LEU A 3 24.97 -6.13 -4.15
N ASP A 4 24.06 -7.08 -4.20
CA ASP A 4 24.18 -8.30 -5.01
C ASP A 4 23.79 -7.99 -6.46
N ILE A 5 24.73 -7.41 -7.20
CA ILE A 5 24.51 -6.99 -8.59
C ILE A 5 24.29 -8.21 -9.49
N GLU A 6 25.00 -9.30 -9.26
CA GLU A 6 24.90 -10.53 -10.07
C GLU A 6 23.55 -11.21 -9.86
N GLY A 7 23.06 -11.27 -8.63
CA GLY A 7 21.70 -11.74 -8.30
C GLY A 7 20.62 -10.89 -8.96
N CYS A 8 20.76 -9.57 -8.92
CA CYS A 8 19.80 -8.67 -9.59
C CYS A 8 19.76 -8.86 -11.12
N ILE A 9 20.93 -9.06 -11.75
CA ILE A 9 20.99 -9.32 -13.19
C ILE A 9 20.35 -10.66 -13.54
N ASN A 10 20.65 -11.72 -12.80
CA ASN A 10 20.08 -13.04 -13.02
C ASN A 10 18.55 -13.03 -12.85
N GLU A 11 18.04 -12.41 -11.80
CA GLU A 11 16.60 -12.24 -11.59
C GLU A 11 15.92 -11.47 -12.73
N ALA A 12 16.53 -10.39 -13.22
CA ALA A 12 16.00 -9.62 -14.34
C ALA A 12 15.95 -10.46 -15.63
N VAL A 13 16.97 -11.27 -15.88
CA VAL A 13 17.02 -12.19 -17.03
C VAL A 13 15.94 -13.26 -16.92
N GLU A 14 15.81 -13.92 -15.77
CA GLU A 14 14.81 -14.97 -15.54
C GLU A 14 13.40 -14.41 -15.71
N ARG A 15 13.09 -13.26 -15.14
CA ARG A 15 11.79 -12.58 -15.30
C ARG A 15 11.51 -12.26 -16.76
N THR A 16 12.50 -11.73 -17.49
CA THR A 16 12.34 -11.39 -18.91
C THR A 16 12.08 -12.63 -19.77
N VAL A 17 12.86 -13.69 -19.55
CA VAL A 17 12.74 -14.95 -20.32
C VAL A 17 11.40 -15.64 -20.02
N SER A 18 10.93 -15.63 -18.78
CA SER A 18 9.64 -16.22 -18.39
C SER A 18 8.46 -15.59 -19.14
N HIS A 19 8.55 -14.29 -19.45
CA HIS A 19 7.51 -13.58 -20.22
C HIS A 19 7.46 -13.98 -21.71
N LEU A 20 8.50 -14.62 -22.24
CA LEU A 20 8.48 -15.11 -23.62
C LEU A 20 7.56 -16.32 -23.83
N ALA A 21 7.29 -17.07 -22.77
CA ALA A 21 6.39 -18.24 -22.76
C ALA A 21 4.97 -17.90 -22.27
N TYR A 22 4.52 -16.68 -22.51
CA TYR A 22 3.21 -16.20 -22.10
C TYR A 22 2.08 -17.05 -22.68
N GLN A 23 1.15 -17.45 -21.80
CA GLN A 23 -0.12 -18.07 -22.16
C GLN A 23 -1.26 -17.42 -21.35
N PRO A 24 -2.42 -17.12 -21.97
CA PRO A 24 -3.57 -16.63 -21.25
C PRO A 24 -4.12 -17.72 -20.32
N ILE A 25 -4.54 -17.31 -19.13
CA ILE A 25 -5.28 -18.17 -18.23
C ILE A 25 -6.75 -18.24 -18.66
N GLU A 26 -7.39 -19.39 -18.52
CA GLU A 26 -8.82 -19.55 -18.81
C GLU A 26 -9.66 -18.68 -17.87
N THR A 27 -10.81 -18.21 -18.36
CA THR A 27 -11.76 -17.46 -17.54
C THR A 27 -12.37 -18.37 -16.48
N GLY A 28 -12.27 -17.99 -15.21
CA GLY A 28 -12.76 -18.80 -14.10
C GLY A 28 -12.67 -18.09 -12.77
N SER A 29 -13.03 -18.80 -11.72
CA SER A 29 -12.84 -18.38 -10.32
C SER A 29 -11.64 -19.12 -9.74
N TYR A 30 -10.67 -18.38 -9.23
CA TYR A 30 -9.41 -18.93 -8.74
C TYR A 30 -9.14 -18.47 -7.32
N ARG A 31 -8.47 -19.32 -6.53
CA ARG A 31 -7.74 -18.85 -5.36
C ARG A 31 -6.53 -18.06 -5.86
N VAL A 32 -6.35 -16.86 -5.33
CA VAL A 32 -5.25 -15.98 -5.73
C VAL A 32 -4.33 -15.76 -4.54
N CYS A 33 -3.02 -15.88 -4.78
CA CYS A 33 -1.96 -15.52 -3.86
C CYS A 33 -1.15 -14.38 -4.46
N PHE A 34 -0.81 -13.38 -3.67
CA PHE A 34 0.03 -12.27 -4.09
C PHE A 34 1.43 -12.45 -3.49
N LYS A 35 2.48 -12.24 -4.29
CA LYS A 35 3.80 -11.96 -3.72
C LYS A 35 3.75 -10.63 -2.93
N PRO A 36 4.60 -10.46 -1.91
CA PRO A 36 4.59 -9.23 -1.09
C PRO A 36 4.68 -7.95 -1.91
N GLU A 37 5.54 -7.92 -2.93
CA GLU A 37 5.75 -6.78 -3.80
C GLU A 37 4.51 -6.45 -4.63
N ALA A 38 3.86 -7.48 -5.18
CA ALA A 38 2.61 -7.31 -5.94
C ALA A 38 1.48 -6.81 -5.03
N PHE A 39 1.40 -7.30 -3.79
CA PHE A 39 0.41 -6.84 -2.82
C PHE A 39 0.66 -5.39 -2.39
N LEU A 40 1.91 -4.99 -2.15
CA LEU A 40 2.26 -3.60 -1.85
C LEU A 40 1.95 -2.68 -3.03
N SER A 41 2.20 -3.10 -4.26
CA SER A 41 1.83 -2.35 -5.47
C SER A 41 0.31 -2.15 -5.56
N LEU A 42 -0.47 -3.19 -5.25
CA LEU A 42 -1.92 -3.11 -5.17
C LEU A 42 -2.37 -2.10 -4.12
N MET A 43 -1.81 -2.17 -2.90
CA MET A 43 -2.11 -1.22 -1.83
C MET A 43 -1.73 0.22 -2.20
N GLY A 44 -0.61 0.39 -2.90
CA GLY A 44 -0.19 1.69 -3.44
C GLY A 44 -1.20 2.28 -4.43
N ALA A 45 -1.79 1.46 -5.28
CA ALA A 45 -2.85 1.89 -6.20
C ALA A 45 -4.10 2.41 -5.48
N PHE A 46 -4.40 1.89 -4.29
CA PHE A 46 -5.51 2.35 -3.45
C PHE A 46 -5.12 3.45 -2.46
N SER A 47 -3.89 3.98 -2.52
CA SER A 47 -3.39 4.99 -1.56
C SER A 47 -4.25 6.26 -1.48
N SER A 48 -4.99 6.60 -2.54
CA SER A 48 -5.92 7.73 -2.56
C SER A 48 -7.03 7.60 -1.51
N MET A 49 -7.40 6.39 -1.09
CA MET A 49 -8.40 6.16 -0.05
C MET A 49 -7.95 6.64 1.35
N PHE A 50 -6.63 6.73 1.56
CA PHE A 50 -6.03 7.25 2.80
C PHE A 50 -5.69 8.74 2.71
N ASN A 51 -5.80 9.37 1.53
CA ASN A 51 -5.40 10.75 1.31
C ASN A 51 -6.54 11.71 1.61
N ALA A 52 -6.42 12.49 2.69
CA ALA A 52 -7.43 13.46 3.10
C ALA A 52 -7.74 14.51 2.02
N ARG A 53 -6.78 14.86 1.17
CA ARG A 53 -7.02 15.77 0.04
C ARG A 53 -7.94 15.14 -1.00
N SER A 54 -7.70 13.87 -1.36
CA SER A 54 -8.55 13.12 -2.29
C SER A 54 -9.98 12.95 -1.75
N VAL A 55 -10.11 12.77 -0.43
CA VAL A 55 -11.42 12.73 0.25
C VAL A 55 -12.14 14.08 0.13
N LEU A 56 -11.45 15.20 0.37
CA LEU A 56 -12.03 16.54 0.23
C LEU A 56 -12.45 16.86 -1.21
N ASP A 57 -11.67 16.39 -2.18
CA ASP A 57 -11.94 16.62 -3.60
C ASP A 57 -13.00 15.66 -4.17
N GLY A 58 -13.49 14.70 -3.38
CA GLY A 58 -14.52 13.74 -3.80
C GLY A 58 -14.02 12.71 -4.83
N VAL A 59 -12.71 12.49 -4.92
CA VAL A 59 -12.08 11.55 -5.86
C VAL A 59 -11.48 10.32 -5.16
N SER A 60 -11.78 10.14 -3.88
CA SER A 60 -11.39 8.99 -3.07
C SER A 60 -12.49 7.95 -3.00
N LEU A 61 -12.13 6.69 -2.73
CA LEU A 61 -13.07 5.64 -2.34
C LEU A 61 -13.61 5.84 -0.93
N SER A 62 -12.90 6.60 -0.10
CA SER A 62 -13.32 6.97 1.25
C SER A 62 -13.96 8.35 1.25
N ASN A 63 -14.77 8.63 2.25
CA ASN A 63 -15.34 9.93 2.55
C ASN A 63 -14.99 10.33 4.01
N ARG A 64 -15.45 11.49 4.47
CA ARG A 64 -15.12 12.00 5.81
C ARG A 64 -15.60 11.09 6.95
N ASP A 65 -16.68 10.37 6.73
CA ASP A 65 -17.35 9.55 7.75
C ASP A 65 -16.84 8.09 7.71
N SER A 66 -15.93 7.76 6.78
CA SER A 66 -15.40 6.39 6.62
C SER A 66 -14.46 5.93 7.73
N ILE A 67 -14.03 6.80 8.63
CA ILE A 67 -13.24 6.39 9.81
C ILE A 67 -14.08 5.45 10.68
N GLY A 68 -13.54 4.24 10.92
CA GLY A 68 -14.23 3.15 11.62
C GLY A 68 -14.90 2.14 10.69
N ASP A 69 -14.99 2.41 9.39
CA ASP A 69 -15.53 1.46 8.43
C ASP A 69 -14.62 0.23 8.30
N GLN A 70 -15.23 -0.95 8.22
CA GLN A 70 -14.52 -2.20 7.94
C GLN A 70 -14.18 -2.26 6.44
N ILE A 71 -12.93 -2.01 6.09
CA ILE A 71 -12.44 -1.94 4.70
C ILE A 71 -11.52 -3.11 4.32
N ALA A 72 -11.11 -3.90 5.30
CA ALA A 72 -10.27 -5.07 5.11
C ALA A 72 -10.65 -6.19 6.09
N VAL A 73 -10.02 -7.35 5.97
CA VAL A 73 -10.23 -8.47 6.89
C VAL A 73 -9.78 -8.12 8.32
N PRO A 74 -10.47 -8.63 9.38
CA PRO A 74 -10.22 -8.19 10.77
C PRO A 74 -8.84 -8.51 11.34
N PHE A 75 -8.03 -9.28 10.66
CA PHE A 75 -6.67 -9.60 11.07
C PHE A 75 -5.60 -8.73 10.40
N LEU A 76 -5.96 -7.88 9.43
CA LEU A 76 -5.02 -7.05 8.69
C LEU A 76 -4.90 -5.66 9.33
N SER A 77 -3.67 -5.21 9.52
CA SER A 77 -3.36 -3.84 9.90
C SER A 77 -2.34 -3.26 8.93
N LEU A 78 -2.53 -1.99 8.58
CA LEU A 78 -1.65 -1.22 7.71
C LEU A 78 -1.19 0.03 8.44
N HIS A 79 0.11 0.24 8.44
CA HIS A 79 0.71 1.48 8.94
C HIS A 79 1.47 2.16 7.82
N ASP A 80 1.56 3.46 7.88
CA ASP A 80 2.57 4.23 7.15
C ASP A 80 3.67 4.68 8.11
N ASN A 81 4.94 4.43 7.74
CA ASN A 81 6.09 4.70 8.61
C ASN A 81 7.23 5.39 7.85
N GLY A 82 7.13 6.69 7.66
CA GLY A 82 8.16 7.48 7.00
C GLY A 82 9.52 7.50 7.72
N LEU A 83 9.60 6.94 8.95
CA LEU A 83 10.84 6.78 9.73
C LEU A 83 11.41 5.35 9.67
N HIS A 84 10.88 4.47 8.80
CA HIS A 84 11.36 3.09 8.70
C HIS A 84 12.85 3.05 8.33
N PRO A 85 13.70 2.26 9.04
CA PRO A 85 15.15 2.23 8.80
C PRO A 85 15.57 1.81 7.38
N GLY A 86 14.71 1.09 6.67
CA GLY A 86 14.92 0.71 5.26
C GLY A 86 14.51 1.79 4.25
N HIS A 87 13.85 2.85 4.70
CA HIS A 87 13.38 3.93 3.83
C HIS A 87 14.50 4.92 3.53
N VAL A 88 15.07 4.86 2.33
CA VAL A 88 16.21 5.69 1.93
C VAL A 88 15.91 7.21 1.90
N SER A 89 14.64 7.59 1.81
CA SER A 89 14.17 8.96 1.82
C SER A 89 13.54 9.38 3.16
N ALA A 90 13.77 8.58 4.22
CA ALA A 90 13.24 8.89 5.55
C ALA A 90 13.66 10.30 6.00
N SER A 91 12.70 11.08 6.46
CA SER A 91 12.90 12.45 6.96
C SER A 91 12.21 12.63 8.30
N ALA A 92 12.87 13.37 9.21
CA ALA A 92 12.29 13.67 10.52
C ALA A 92 11.08 14.62 10.46
N PHE A 93 10.92 15.34 9.35
CA PHE A 93 9.84 16.29 9.12
C PHE A 93 9.36 16.17 7.69
N ASP A 94 8.07 16.39 7.49
CA ASP A 94 7.47 16.50 6.17
C ASP A 94 7.78 17.86 5.50
N GLY A 95 7.23 18.08 4.31
CA GLY A 95 7.45 19.29 3.54
C GLY A 95 6.91 20.58 4.19
N GLU A 96 6.01 20.51 5.14
CA GLU A 96 5.48 21.65 5.89
C GLU A 96 6.15 21.83 7.26
N GLY A 97 7.13 20.97 7.62
CA GLY A 97 7.82 20.99 8.89
C GLY A 97 7.10 20.23 10.00
N THR A 98 6.06 19.49 9.68
CA THR A 98 5.37 18.63 10.66
C THR A 98 6.22 17.38 10.91
N PRO A 99 6.44 16.98 12.20
CA PRO A 99 7.20 15.78 12.51
C PRO A 99 6.60 14.53 11.87
N THR A 100 7.42 13.80 11.13
CA THR A 100 7.07 12.50 10.56
C THR A 100 6.90 11.47 11.67
N ARG A 101 5.93 10.59 11.52
CA ARG A 101 5.64 9.53 12.50
C ARG A 101 5.07 8.29 11.85
N ARG A 102 5.17 7.18 12.55
CA ARG A 102 4.44 5.96 12.19
C ARG A 102 2.95 6.16 12.48
N LEU A 103 2.11 6.01 11.46
CA LEU A 103 0.66 6.24 11.52
C LEU A 103 -0.10 4.95 11.20
N CYS A 104 -1.10 4.60 12.00
CA CYS A 104 -1.99 3.48 11.69
C CYS A 104 -3.07 3.94 10.72
N LEU A 105 -3.14 3.32 9.54
CA LEU A 105 -4.15 3.59 8.52
C LEU A 105 -5.30 2.59 8.60
N ILE A 106 -4.97 1.31 8.79
CA ILE A 106 -5.96 0.24 9.01
C ILE A 106 -5.59 -0.47 10.32
N ASN A 107 -6.54 -0.59 11.21
CA ASN A 107 -6.39 -1.29 12.48
C ASN A 107 -7.37 -2.46 12.57
N GLY A 108 -6.87 -3.69 12.43
CA GLY A 108 -7.75 -4.87 12.46
C GLY A 108 -8.86 -4.82 11.41
N GLY A 109 -8.53 -4.34 10.21
CA GLY A 109 -9.46 -4.21 9.10
C GLY A 109 -10.26 -2.91 9.04
N GLU A 110 -10.29 -2.12 10.11
CA GLU A 110 -11.04 -0.85 10.17
C GLU A 110 -10.17 0.33 9.72
N LEU A 111 -10.72 1.24 8.93
CA LEU A 111 -10.06 2.50 8.58
C LEU A 111 -9.86 3.35 9.83
N SER A 112 -8.61 3.62 10.19
CA SER A 112 -8.26 4.26 11.45
C SER A 112 -7.87 5.73 11.30
N SER A 113 -7.28 6.11 10.16
CA SER A 113 -6.80 7.47 9.95
C SER A 113 -6.65 7.79 8.47
N PHE A 114 -6.68 9.10 8.17
CA PHE A 114 -6.21 9.64 6.90
C PHE A 114 -4.83 10.28 7.04
N LEU A 115 -4.13 10.41 5.92
CA LEU A 115 -2.90 11.19 5.78
C LEU A 115 -3.27 12.66 5.58
N HIS A 116 -2.66 13.55 6.36
CA HIS A 116 -3.00 14.97 6.38
C HIS A 116 -1.79 15.87 6.20
N SER A 117 -1.95 16.91 5.36
CA SER A 117 -1.20 18.15 5.43
C SER A 117 -1.81 19.10 6.48
N GLU A 118 -1.17 20.23 6.76
CA GLU A 118 -1.73 21.29 7.61
C GLU A 118 -3.13 21.75 7.12
N ALA A 119 -3.25 21.98 5.80
CA ALA A 119 -4.51 22.44 5.21
C ALA A 119 -5.64 21.42 5.35
N THR A 120 -5.37 20.15 5.07
CA THR A 120 -6.39 19.09 5.19
C THR A 120 -6.71 18.76 6.65
N ALA A 121 -5.72 18.78 7.53
CA ALA A 121 -5.91 18.59 8.97
C ALA A 121 -6.86 19.66 9.54
N ARG A 122 -6.63 20.93 9.18
CA ARG A 122 -7.51 22.03 9.56
C ARG A 122 -8.93 21.85 9.05
N ALA A 123 -9.10 21.39 7.80
CA ALA A 123 -10.42 21.15 7.20
C ALA A 123 -11.18 19.99 7.88
N PHE A 124 -10.46 19.02 8.45
CA PHE A 124 -11.03 17.89 9.19
C PHE A 124 -11.14 18.15 10.70
N GLY A 125 -10.54 19.22 11.22
CA GLY A 125 -10.49 19.50 12.67
C GLY A 125 -9.58 18.54 13.44
N VAL A 126 -8.52 18.03 12.81
CA VAL A 126 -7.56 17.08 13.39
C VAL A 126 -6.13 17.64 13.33
N GLN A 127 -5.16 16.92 13.87
CA GLN A 127 -3.74 17.29 13.76
C GLN A 127 -3.14 16.81 12.44
N PRO A 128 -2.18 17.53 11.85
CA PRO A 128 -1.44 17.07 10.68
C PRO A 128 -0.64 15.81 11.02
N THR A 129 -0.37 15.00 10.01
CA THR A 129 0.18 13.66 10.21
C THR A 129 1.65 13.50 9.81
N GLY A 130 2.26 14.55 9.23
CA GLY A 130 3.65 14.51 8.78
C GLY A 130 3.82 13.81 7.42
N HIS A 131 2.84 14.02 6.51
CA HIS A 131 2.80 13.38 5.19
C HIS A 131 2.63 14.39 4.04
N ALA A 132 3.02 15.64 4.28
CA ALA A 132 2.97 16.68 3.27
C ALA A 132 4.24 16.70 2.41
N GLY A 133 4.08 16.52 1.10
CA GLY A 133 5.17 16.72 0.13
C GLY A 133 5.20 18.16 -0.37
N LEU A 134 6.40 18.73 -0.51
CA LEU A 134 6.60 20.04 -1.14
C LEU A 134 6.79 19.90 -2.64
N GLY A 135 6.11 20.78 -3.39
CA GLY A 135 6.21 20.92 -4.82
C GLY A 135 5.58 22.23 -5.25
N ALA A 136 5.16 22.35 -6.50
CA ALA A 136 4.37 23.49 -6.96
C ALA A 136 3.05 23.65 -6.18
N LYS A 137 2.55 22.55 -5.63
CA LYS A 137 1.45 22.49 -4.66
C LYS A 137 1.83 21.48 -3.58
N VAL A 138 1.32 21.68 -2.37
CA VAL A 138 1.43 20.70 -1.30
C VAL A 138 0.66 19.45 -1.70
N SER A 139 1.33 18.32 -1.72
CA SER A 139 0.75 16.99 -1.92
C SER A 139 0.59 16.28 -0.58
N VAL A 140 -0.24 15.26 -0.53
CA VAL A 140 -0.35 14.34 0.60
C VAL A 140 -0.21 12.92 0.06
N GLY A 141 0.58 12.10 0.70
CA GLY A 141 0.78 10.72 0.27
C GLY A 141 1.47 9.86 1.32
N PRO A 142 1.43 8.55 1.15
CA PRO A 142 2.17 7.65 2.02
C PRO A 142 3.67 7.71 1.73
N ASP A 143 4.46 7.36 2.76
CA ASP A 143 5.92 7.26 2.68
C ASP A 143 6.38 5.81 2.59
N TRP A 144 5.94 4.97 3.54
CA TRP A 144 6.38 3.58 3.66
C TRP A 144 5.31 2.70 4.29
N PHE A 145 4.68 1.85 3.50
CA PHE A 145 3.67 0.92 4.01
C PHE A 145 4.28 -0.26 4.76
N GLU A 146 3.78 -0.49 5.96
CA GLU A 146 4.03 -1.67 6.78
C GLU A 146 2.73 -2.44 6.97
N ILE A 147 2.69 -3.67 6.49
CA ILE A 147 1.56 -4.57 6.65
C ILE A 147 1.86 -5.54 7.79
N SER A 148 0.91 -5.69 8.69
CA SER A 148 0.98 -6.66 9.77
C SER A 148 -0.33 -7.40 9.94
N THR A 149 -0.24 -8.59 10.52
CA THR A 149 -1.40 -9.40 10.88
C THR A 149 -1.46 -9.58 12.39
N LYS A 150 -2.64 -9.89 12.94
CA LYS A 150 -2.76 -10.25 14.38
C LYS A 150 -1.88 -11.45 14.69
N GLU A 151 -1.32 -11.48 15.91
CA GLU A 151 -0.54 -12.60 16.42
C GLU A 151 -1.26 -13.94 16.22
N GLY A 152 -0.53 -14.95 15.75
CA GLY A 152 -1.05 -16.28 15.44
C GLY A 152 -1.18 -16.60 13.94
N LEU A 153 -1.14 -15.61 13.05
CA LEU A 153 -0.86 -15.82 11.64
C LEU A 153 0.66 -15.73 11.49
N SER A 154 1.34 -16.85 11.65
CA SER A 154 2.79 -16.89 11.70
C SER A 154 3.38 -16.38 10.39
N SER A 155 4.36 -15.50 10.50
CA SER A 155 5.24 -15.06 9.41
C SER A 155 6.06 -16.20 8.77
N GLY A 156 5.85 -17.43 9.18
CA GLY A 156 6.53 -18.62 8.71
C GLY A 156 5.63 -19.67 8.10
N THR A 157 4.35 -19.39 7.92
CA THR A 157 3.51 -20.26 7.08
C THR A 157 3.83 -19.89 5.65
N THR A 158 4.92 -20.45 5.15
CA THR A 158 5.23 -20.43 3.73
C THR A 158 4.01 -20.86 2.95
N LEU A 159 3.83 -20.29 1.78
CA LEU A 159 2.85 -20.72 0.78
C LEU A 159 2.79 -22.26 0.67
N ASP A 160 3.88 -22.97 0.96
CA ASP A 160 4.09 -24.40 0.82
C ASP A 160 3.06 -25.27 1.54
N HIS A 161 2.64 -24.96 2.75
CA HIS A 161 1.71 -25.80 3.49
C HIS A 161 0.22 -25.61 3.15
N ARG A 162 -0.16 -24.48 2.55
CA ARG A 162 -1.55 -24.23 2.13
C ARG A 162 -1.78 -24.49 0.64
N THR A 163 -0.71 -24.45 -0.16
CA THR A 163 -0.77 -24.60 -1.63
C THR A 163 -0.65 -26.04 -2.09
N GLU A 164 -0.19 -26.95 -1.25
CA GLU A 164 -0.05 -28.38 -1.59
C GLU A 164 -1.38 -29.10 -1.85
N ARG A 165 -2.53 -28.49 -1.52
CA ARG A 165 -3.83 -29.17 -1.60
C ARG A 165 -4.77 -28.66 -2.68
N GLU A 166 -4.61 -27.45 -3.18
CA GLU A 166 -5.51 -26.86 -4.18
C GLU A 166 -4.76 -25.95 -5.14
N PRO A 167 -5.06 -25.98 -6.44
CA PRO A 167 -4.45 -25.10 -7.42
C PRO A 167 -4.79 -23.62 -7.10
N PHE A 168 -3.83 -22.73 -7.33
CA PHE A 168 -3.97 -21.30 -7.12
C PHE A 168 -3.24 -20.52 -8.22
N VAL A 169 -3.61 -19.26 -8.38
CA VAL A 169 -2.91 -18.31 -9.25
C VAL A 169 -1.99 -17.47 -8.38
N LEU A 170 -0.70 -17.47 -8.69
CA LEU A 170 0.28 -16.62 -8.04
C LEU A 170 0.42 -15.31 -8.83
N ILE A 171 0.12 -14.20 -8.20
CA ILE A 171 0.38 -12.86 -8.75
C ILE A 171 1.78 -12.44 -8.29
N GLU A 172 2.71 -12.42 -9.22
CA GLU A 172 4.10 -12.06 -8.94
C GLU A 172 4.35 -10.57 -9.09
N ASP A 173 3.68 -9.94 -10.06
CA ASP A 173 3.80 -8.52 -10.33
C ASP A 173 2.48 -7.95 -10.86
N LEU A 174 2.28 -6.65 -10.68
CA LEU A 174 1.14 -5.90 -11.16
C LEU A 174 1.63 -4.64 -11.88
N SER A 175 1.25 -4.49 -13.13
CA SER A 175 1.58 -3.33 -13.94
C SER A 175 0.32 -2.54 -14.32
N ALA A 176 0.53 -1.28 -14.72
CA ALA A 176 -0.54 -0.38 -15.18
C ALA A 176 -1.71 -0.20 -14.19
N LEU A 177 -1.42 -0.27 -12.89
CA LEU A 177 -2.42 -0.03 -11.86
C LEU A 177 -2.77 1.46 -11.83
N HIS A 178 -3.94 1.78 -12.37
CA HIS A 178 -4.52 3.13 -12.33
C HIS A 178 -5.83 3.08 -11.55
N ALA A 179 -5.78 3.30 -10.24
CA ALA A 179 -6.97 3.51 -9.43
C ALA A 179 -7.52 4.93 -9.69
N GLY A 180 -8.02 5.15 -10.89
CA GLY A 180 -8.79 6.33 -11.20
C GLY A 180 -10.25 6.07 -10.90
N VAL A 181 -10.78 6.63 -9.82
CA VAL A 181 -12.22 6.83 -9.73
C VAL A 181 -12.56 7.87 -10.80
N LYS A 182 -13.04 7.42 -11.97
CA LYS A 182 -13.80 8.31 -12.84
C LYS A 182 -15.02 8.68 -12.04
N ALA A 183 -15.07 9.94 -11.58
CA ALA A 183 -16.34 10.51 -11.16
C ALA A 183 -17.29 10.31 -12.35
N THR A 184 -18.20 9.38 -12.22
CA THR A 184 -19.32 9.26 -13.16
C THR A 184 -20.14 10.53 -12.95
N GLN A 185 -20.06 11.41 -13.94
CA GLN A 185 -20.99 12.51 -14.09
C GLN A 185 -22.41 11.98 -14.27
#